data_d3ef14731476c834e267f54e5959b7d4
#
_entry.id   d3ef14731476c834e267f54e5959b7d4
#
_cell.length_a   1.000
_cell.length_b   1.000
_cell.length_c   1.000
_cell.angle_alpha   90.00
_cell.angle_beta   90.00
_cell.angle_gamma   90.00
#
_symmetry.space_group_name_H-M   'P 1'
#
loop_
_entity.id
_entity.type
_entity.pdbx_description
1 polymer ?
#
loop_
_entity_poly.entity_id
_entity_poly.type
_entity_poly.pdbx_seq_one_letter_code
_entity_poly.pdbx_strand_id
1 'polypeptide(L)'
;DMEPGEEKVCAVCGDRATGYHFHVMTCEGCKGFFRRSINKGIQFTCPFARNCPITKAKRRQCQACRLQKCLDVGMRKDMIMSEEVLQRRRALRGQRRLAREQPGGLTAEQQELISILIAAHQRTFDSSFSQFTHYWVSGDPLGPGCPRGCPGTALTPWLPPLQPAVRLYVPSLRPQNPPEPGVPATWPPTPQPDCLDEDVLPDVFSMLPHFADLSTFMIQQVINFAKEIPSFRSLPIDDQISLLKGATLEICQIQFNTVFNVETNAWECGQHCYTIQDGALAGFQQIYLEPLLKFHISLKKLQLHETEYVLLQAMLLFSPDHASITQRDFVDQFQEKVALTLKSYIDHRHPMPEGRFLYAKLLLLLTELQTLKVENTRQILHIQDLSSMTPLLSEII
;
A
#
# COMPACT_ATOMS: atom_id res chain seq x y z
N ASP A 1 12.61 -43.11 -11.31
CA ASP A 1 13.12 -44.29 -10.65
C ASP A 1 14.04 -43.90 -9.52
N MET A 2 13.49 -43.87 -8.29
CA MET A 2 14.28 -43.71 -7.07
C MET A 2 14.62 -45.10 -6.55
N GLU A 3 15.92 -45.42 -6.48
CA GLU A 3 16.41 -46.66 -5.89
C GLU A 3 15.93 -46.83 -4.43
N PRO A 4 15.61 -48.04 -3.97
CA PRO A 4 15.13 -48.31 -2.60
C PRO A 4 16.26 -48.16 -1.58
N GLY A 5 16.26 -47.01 -0.89
CA GLY A 5 16.56 -46.74 0.50
C GLY A 5 17.87 -47.25 1.08
N GLU A 6 18.97 -46.50 0.93
CA GLU A 6 20.02 -46.51 1.95
C GLU A 6 19.41 -46.06 3.29
N GLU A 7 19.42 -46.97 4.28
CA GLU A 7 18.99 -46.61 5.64
C GLU A 7 19.91 -45.52 6.18
N LYS A 8 19.36 -44.32 6.37
CA LYS A 8 20.07 -43.16 6.91
C LYS A 8 20.51 -43.45 8.34
N VAL A 9 21.81 -43.59 8.55
CA VAL A 9 22.42 -43.98 9.82
C VAL A 9 22.98 -42.77 10.56
N CYS A 10 22.78 -42.70 11.88
CA CYS A 10 23.30 -41.64 12.74
C CYS A 10 24.84 -41.74 12.85
N ALA A 11 25.56 -40.71 12.40
CA ALA A 11 27.02 -40.65 12.44
C ALA A 11 27.59 -40.72 13.85
N VAL A 12 26.82 -40.41 14.89
CA VAL A 12 27.27 -40.45 16.28
C VAL A 12 27.12 -41.85 16.90
N CYS A 13 25.96 -42.49 16.75
CA CYS A 13 25.67 -43.72 17.52
C CYS A 13 25.18 -44.91 16.68
N GLY A 14 25.14 -44.81 15.36
CA GLY A 14 24.68 -45.87 14.47
C GLY A 14 23.20 -46.20 14.51
N ASP A 15 22.37 -45.44 15.23
CA ASP A 15 20.91 -45.58 15.24
C ASP A 15 20.30 -45.04 13.95
N ARG A 16 19.04 -45.33 13.64
CA ARG A 16 18.33 -44.76 12.50
C ARG A 16 18.32 -43.23 12.60
N ALA A 17 18.84 -42.55 11.60
CA ALA A 17 18.85 -41.08 11.54
C ALA A 17 17.49 -40.55 11.13
N THR A 18 17.12 -39.38 11.68
CA THR A 18 15.88 -38.65 11.34
C THR A 18 16.13 -37.50 10.39
N GLY A 19 17.38 -37.12 10.15
CA GLY A 19 17.77 -36.08 9.23
C GLY A 19 19.06 -35.38 9.62
N TYR A 20 19.41 -34.34 8.88
CA TYR A 20 20.55 -33.47 9.19
C TYR A 20 20.21 -32.53 10.36
N HIS A 21 21.01 -32.63 11.42
CA HIS A 21 20.88 -31.79 12.62
C HIS A 21 22.24 -31.21 12.97
N PHE A 22 22.34 -29.91 13.09
CA PHE A 22 23.57 -29.18 13.38
C PHE A 22 24.72 -29.58 12.43
N HIS A 23 24.41 -29.69 11.16
CA HIS A 23 25.31 -30.02 10.04
C HIS A 23 25.61 -31.52 9.86
N VAL A 24 25.11 -32.43 10.70
CA VAL A 24 25.41 -33.86 10.64
C VAL A 24 24.14 -34.71 10.60
N MET A 25 24.19 -35.82 9.85
CA MET A 25 23.10 -36.80 9.82
C MET A 25 23.00 -37.52 11.17
N THR A 26 21.94 -37.30 11.95
CA THR A 26 21.81 -37.83 13.30
C THR A 26 20.38 -38.27 13.64
N CYS A 27 20.28 -39.14 14.66
CA CYS A 27 19.00 -39.49 15.26
C CYS A 27 18.51 -38.40 16.24
N GLU A 28 17.21 -38.39 16.57
CA GLU A 28 16.62 -37.45 17.54
C GLU A 28 17.32 -37.51 18.92
N GLY A 29 17.77 -38.71 19.35
CA GLY A 29 18.46 -38.85 20.61
C GLY A 29 19.83 -38.17 20.68
N CYS A 30 20.58 -38.12 19.58
CA CYS A 30 21.86 -37.41 19.50
C CYS A 30 21.68 -35.92 19.26
N LYS A 31 20.73 -35.54 18.43
CA LYS A 31 20.28 -34.14 18.26
C LYS A 31 19.89 -33.48 19.59
N GLY A 32 18.98 -34.14 20.32
CA GLY A 32 18.51 -33.61 21.60
C GLY A 32 19.57 -33.56 22.69
N PHE A 33 20.46 -34.59 22.73
CA PHE A 33 21.59 -34.64 23.65
C PHE A 33 22.56 -33.47 23.37
N PHE A 34 23.01 -33.31 22.14
CA PHE A 34 23.94 -32.24 21.74
C PHE A 34 23.40 -30.87 22.10
N ARG A 35 22.16 -30.55 21.69
CA ARG A 35 21.53 -29.27 22.02
C ARG A 35 21.47 -28.96 23.51
N ARG A 36 21.05 -29.96 24.34
CA ARG A 36 20.98 -29.77 25.80
C ARG A 36 22.35 -29.62 26.44
N SER A 37 23.34 -30.37 25.98
CA SER A 37 24.72 -30.32 26.52
C SER A 37 25.38 -28.97 26.24
N ILE A 38 25.20 -28.42 25.04
CA ILE A 38 25.75 -27.12 24.66
C ILE A 38 25.02 -25.97 25.37
N ASN A 39 23.67 -25.95 25.35
CA ASN A 39 22.90 -24.86 25.99
C ASN A 39 23.11 -24.76 27.48
N LYS A 40 23.34 -25.92 28.16
CA LYS A 40 23.58 -25.94 29.60
C LYS A 40 25.04 -25.73 29.97
N GLY A 41 25.95 -25.67 29.00
CA GLY A 41 27.38 -25.52 29.24
C GLY A 41 27.99 -26.65 30.10
N ILE A 42 27.38 -27.86 30.06
CA ILE A 42 27.75 -28.97 30.96
C ILE A 42 29.10 -29.50 30.53
N GLN A 43 30.05 -29.53 31.47
CA GLN A 43 31.30 -30.22 31.31
C GLN A 43 31.17 -31.66 31.84
N PHE A 44 31.27 -32.63 30.95
CA PHE A 44 31.22 -34.03 31.29
C PHE A 44 32.64 -34.58 31.48
N THR A 45 32.84 -35.38 32.52
CA THR A 45 34.08 -36.11 32.75
C THR A 45 33.90 -37.58 32.40
N CYS A 46 34.83 -38.17 31.67
CA CYS A 46 34.83 -39.59 31.38
C CYS A 46 35.45 -40.34 32.53
N PRO A 47 34.74 -41.28 33.17
CA PRO A 47 35.29 -42.09 34.24
C PRO A 47 36.21 -43.24 33.74
N PHE A 48 36.34 -43.36 32.40
CA PHE A 48 37.15 -44.39 31.75
C PHE A 48 38.31 -43.77 30.97
N ALA A 49 38.91 -44.51 30.04
CA ALA A 49 40.06 -44.07 29.22
C ALA A 49 39.77 -43.08 28.08
N ARG A 50 38.63 -42.35 28.09
CA ARG A 50 38.19 -41.39 27.04
C ARG A 50 38.02 -41.99 25.64
N ASN A 51 37.86 -43.29 25.52
CA ASN A 51 37.63 -44.01 24.26
C ASN A 51 36.42 -44.95 24.37
N CYS A 52 35.30 -44.47 24.93
CA CYS A 52 34.10 -45.28 25.11
C CYS A 52 33.37 -45.49 23.79
N PRO A 53 32.94 -46.72 23.44
CA PRO A 53 32.19 -47.00 22.24
C PRO A 53 30.77 -46.38 22.34
N ILE A 54 30.43 -45.53 21.40
CA ILE A 54 29.12 -44.87 21.35
C ILE A 54 28.24 -45.53 20.29
N THR A 55 27.41 -46.45 20.77
CA THR A 55 26.41 -47.16 19.96
C THR A 55 25.01 -46.86 20.48
N LYS A 56 23.96 -47.22 19.73
CA LYS A 56 22.56 -47.10 20.17
C LYS A 56 22.33 -47.61 21.59
N ALA A 57 22.87 -48.77 21.92
CA ALA A 57 22.71 -49.39 23.23
C ALA A 57 23.58 -48.71 24.33
N LYS A 58 24.81 -48.28 23.98
CA LYS A 58 25.80 -47.78 24.95
C LYS A 58 25.91 -46.26 25.06
N ARG A 59 25.17 -45.49 24.21
CA ARG A 59 25.27 -44.01 24.15
C ARG A 59 24.91 -43.28 25.45
N ARG A 60 24.30 -43.96 26.43
CA ARG A 60 23.96 -43.37 27.74
C ARG A 60 25.05 -43.61 28.81
N GLN A 61 25.99 -44.51 28.57
CA GLN A 61 27.00 -44.90 29.55
C GLN A 61 28.06 -43.82 29.78
N CYS A 62 28.52 -43.15 28.71
CA CYS A 62 29.51 -42.09 28.85
C CYS A 62 29.06 -40.85 28.06
N GLN A 63 28.65 -39.81 28.79
CA GLN A 63 28.20 -38.56 28.18
C GLN A 63 29.36 -37.71 27.62
N ALA A 64 30.54 -37.77 28.27
CA ALA A 64 31.74 -37.08 27.81
C ALA A 64 32.19 -37.57 26.43
N CYS A 65 32.37 -38.88 26.26
CA CYS A 65 32.75 -39.45 24.96
C CYS A 65 31.67 -39.28 23.91
N ARG A 66 30.41 -39.28 24.32
CA ARG A 66 29.31 -39.00 23.39
C ARG A 66 29.32 -37.55 22.88
N LEU A 67 29.56 -36.58 23.77
CA LEU A 67 29.65 -35.18 23.37
C LEU A 67 30.85 -34.93 22.46
N GLN A 68 32.00 -35.54 22.84
CA GLN A 68 33.20 -35.46 22.01
C GLN A 68 32.94 -36.03 20.61
N LYS A 69 32.34 -37.23 20.51
CA LYS A 69 32.00 -37.81 19.21
C LYS A 69 31.03 -36.97 18.40
N CYS A 70 30.08 -36.25 19.03
CA CYS A 70 29.23 -35.30 18.34
C CYS A 70 30.03 -34.17 17.67
N LEU A 71 31.05 -33.66 18.34
CA LEU A 71 31.95 -32.63 17.83
C LEU A 71 32.87 -33.18 16.72
N ASP A 72 33.44 -34.38 16.95
CA ASP A 72 34.36 -35.01 15.99
C ASP A 72 33.71 -35.35 14.66
N VAL A 73 32.41 -35.71 14.64
CA VAL A 73 31.66 -35.93 13.40
C VAL A 73 31.19 -34.63 12.74
N GLY A 74 31.48 -33.46 13.34
CA GLY A 74 31.24 -32.14 12.76
C GLY A 74 29.93 -31.45 13.17
N MET A 75 29.31 -31.85 14.30
CA MET A 75 28.14 -31.11 14.79
C MET A 75 28.53 -29.70 15.28
N ARG A 76 27.88 -28.69 14.74
CA ARG A 76 28.20 -27.26 14.92
C ARG A 76 27.42 -26.65 16.09
N LYS A 77 28.15 -26.03 17.04
CA LYS A 77 27.57 -25.34 18.21
C LYS A 77 26.86 -24.06 17.85
N ASP A 78 27.36 -23.33 16.84
CA ASP A 78 26.83 -22.10 16.36
C ASP A 78 25.43 -22.22 15.71
N MET A 79 25.03 -23.42 15.31
CA MET A 79 23.70 -23.73 14.80
C MET A 79 22.64 -23.92 15.90
N ILE A 80 23.04 -23.87 17.17
CA ILE A 80 22.13 -24.00 18.32
C ILE A 80 21.67 -22.62 18.74
N MET A 81 20.36 -22.36 18.60
CA MET A 81 19.78 -21.12 19.08
C MET A 81 19.91 -20.97 20.58
N SER A 82 20.33 -19.79 21.05
CA SER A 82 20.38 -19.47 22.47
C SER A 82 18.98 -19.53 23.12
N GLU A 83 18.95 -19.80 24.42
CA GLU A 83 17.68 -19.88 25.17
C GLU A 83 16.89 -18.55 25.12
N GLU A 84 17.59 -17.42 25.06
CA GLU A 84 16.99 -16.09 24.91
C GLU A 84 16.22 -15.97 23.59
N VAL A 85 16.81 -16.42 22.48
CA VAL A 85 16.14 -16.42 21.17
C VAL A 85 14.96 -17.39 21.15
N LEU A 86 15.08 -18.53 21.85
CA LEU A 86 13.97 -19.48 22.01
C LEU A 86 12.83 -18.91 22.85
N GLN A 87 13.15 -18.20 23.95
CA GLN A 87 12.16 -17.53 24.80
C GLN A 87 11.45 -16.43 24.04
N ARG A 88 12.18 -15.62 23.27
CA ARG A 88 11.60 -14.58 22.40
C ARG A 88 10.66 -15.18 21.35
N ARG A 89 11.04 -16.30 20.73
CA ARG A 89 10.16 -17.03 19.79
C ARG A 89 8.94 -17.65 20.47
N ARG A 90 9.08 -18.15 21.72
CA ARG A 90 7.96 -18.69 22.51
C ARG A 90 6.99 -17.57 22.90
N ALA A 91 7.50 -16.42 23.34
CA ALA A 91 6.71 -15.24 23.66
C ALA A 91 5.91 -14.76 22.43
N LEU A 92 6.56 -14.64 21.27
CA LEU A 92 5.91 -14.28 20.01
C LEU A 92 4.86 -15.32 19.55
N ARG A 93 5.13 -16.61 19.78
CA ARG A 93 4.11 -17.66 19.50
C ARG A 93 2.96 -17.63 20.50
N GLY A 94 3.24 -17.32 21.77
CA GLY A 94 2.23 -17.11 22.80
C GLY A 94 1.30 -15.92 22.47
N GLN A 95 1.89 -14.80 22.08
CA GLN A 95 1.13 -13.64 21.61
C GLN A 95 0.28 -13.96 20.39
N ARG A 96 0.84 -14.66 19.41
CA ARG A 96 0.09 -15.11 18.21
C ARG A 96 -1.01 -16.11 18.55
N ARG A 97 -0.84 -16.93 19.60
CA ARG A 97 -1.86 -17.88 20.06
C ARG A 97 -2.98 -17.17 20.82
N LEU A 98 -2.65 -16.22 21.68
CA LEU A 98 -3.62 -15.37 22.38
C LEU A 98 -4.40 -14.50 21.42
N ALA A 99 -3.78 -13.96 20.37
CA ALA A 99 -4.46 -13.25 19.31
C ALA A 99 -5.37 -14.16 18.45
N ARG A 100 -5.09 -15.46 18.40
CA ARG A 100 -5.94 -16.48 17.73
C ARG A 100 -7.07 -17.01 18.59
N GLU A 101 -6.89 -17.03 19.90
CA GLU A 101 -7.86 -17.52 20.89
C GLU A 101 -8.85 -16.44 21.34
N GLN A 102 -8.62 -15.15 21.00
CA GLN A 102 -9.67 -14.14 21.08
C GLN A 102 -10.68 -14.39 19.96
N PRO A 103 -11.97 -14.54 20.28
CA PRO A 103 -12.98 -14.78 19.25
C PRO A 103 -12.99 -13.60 18.29
N GLY A 104 -12.41 -13.80 17.10
CA GLY A 104 -12.60 -13.14 15.83
C GLY A 104 -12.85 -11.62 15.78
N GLY A 105 -12.39 -10.81 16.73
CA GLY A 105 -12.68 -9.38 16.80
C GLY A 105 -11.44 -8.50 16.74
N LEU A 106 -11.60 -7.31 16.18
CA LEU A 106 -10.64 -6.22 16.29
C LEU A 106 -10.48 -5.82 17.76
N THR A 107 -9.27 -5.47 18.19
CA THR A 107 -9.07 -4.91 19.54
C THR A 107 -9.77 -3.55 19.68
N ALA A 108 -10.05 -3.12 20.91
CA ALA A 108 -10.64 -1.81 21.16
C ALA A 108 -9.80 -0.66 20.55
N GLU A 109 -8.48 -0.75 20.67
CA GLU A 109 -7.56 0.22 20.06
C GLU A 109 -7.61 0.23 18.54
N GLN A 110 -7.76 -0.95 17.91
CA GLN A 110 -7.92 -1.04 16.46
C GLN A 110 -9.25 -0.47 15.98
N GLN A 111 -10.33 -0.71 16.73
CA GLN A 111 -11.64 -0.13 16.44
C GLN A 111 -11.65 1.39 16.59
N GLU A 112 -10.98 1.91 17.62
CA GLU A 112 -10.82 3.35 17.83
C GLU A 112 -10.02 3.99 16.68
N LEU A 113 -8.91 3.39 16.28
CA LEU A 113 -8.11 3.84 15.16
C LEU A 113 -8.93 3.90 13.86
N ILE A 114 -9.68 2.84 13.55
CA ILE A 114 -10.57 2.80 12.39
C ILE A 114 -11.61 3.92 12.47
N SER A 115 -12.23 4.12 13.64
CA SER A 115 -13.25 5.16 13.81
C SER A 115 -12.70 6.57 13.58
N ILE A 116 -11.49 6.86 14.08
CA ILE A 116 -10.81 8.15 13.85
C ILE A 116 -10.53 8.36 12.37
N LEU A 117 -9.95 7.35 11.71
CA LEU A 117 -9.56 7.46 10.30
C LEU A 117 -10.77 7.57 9.38
N ILE A 118 -11.83 6.80 9.60
CA ILE A 118 -13.08 6.90 8.82
C ILE A 118 -13.73 8.27 9.02
N ALA A 119 -13.83 8.75 10.26
CA ALA A 119 -14.41 10.05 10.52
C ALA A 119 -13.61 11.19 9.87
N ALA A 120 -12.27 11.09 9.87
CA ALA A 120 -11.40 12.03 9.17
C ALA A 120 -11.67 11.99 7.65
N HIS A 121 -11.72 10.79 7.07
CA HIS A 121 -11.97 10.60 5.64
C HIS A 121 -13.34 11.17 5.21
N GLN A 122 -14.40 10.83 5.93
CA GLN A 122 -15.77 11.26 5.60
C GLN A 122 -15.96 12.77 5.71
N ARG A 123 -15.21 13.45 6.59
CA ARG A 123 -15.25 14.92 6.71
C ARG A 123 -14.48 15.64 5.62
N THR A 124 -13.51 15.01 4.99
CA THR A 124 -12.53 15.70 4.15
C THR A 124 -12.56 15.30 2.68
N PHE A 125 -13.06 14.11 2.35
CA PHE A 125 -13.18 13.68 0.96
C PHE A 125 -14.61 13.82 0.43
N ASP A 126 -14.74 14.64 -0.59
CA ASP A 126 -16.00 14.85 -1.35
C ASP A 126 -16.01 13.89 -2.55
N SER A 127 -16.55 12.68 -2.35
CA SER A 127 -16.64 11.66 -3.41
C SER A 127 -17.61 12.04 -4.55
N SER A 128 -18.47 13.04 -4.31
CA SER A 128 -19.37 13.57 -5.33
C SER A 128 -18.71 14.64 -6.23
N PHE A 129 -17.53 15.12 -5.86
CA PHE A 129 -16.84 16.22 -6.54
C PHE A 129 -17.71 17.49 -6.71
N SER A 130 -18.68 17.66 -5.84
CA SER A 130 -19.64 18.77 -5.93
C SER A 130 -18.95 20.13 -5.81
N GLN A 131 -17.98 20.25 -4.91
CA GLN A 131 -17.22 21.49 -4.74
C GLN A 131 -16.30 21.76 -5.93
N PHE A 132 -15.75 20.74 -6.56
CA PHE A 132 -14.95 20.88 -7.77
C PHE A 132 -15.79 21.38 -8.95
N THR A 133 -17.00 20.87 -9.11
CA THR A 133 -17.94 21.33 -10.16
C THR A 133 -18.32 22.79 -9.97
N HIS A 134 -18.57 23.25 -8.76
CA HIS A 134 -18.87 24.65 -8.47
C HIS A 134 -17.69 25.60 -8.66
N TYR A 135 -16.47 25.11 -8.49
CA TYR A 135 -15.23 25.87 -8.71
C TYR A 135 -15.09 26.37 -10.14
N TRP A 136 -15.57 25.60 -11.14
CA TRP A 136 -15.57 25.97 -12.56
C TRP A 136 -16.67 26.94 -12.95
N VAL A 137 -17.85 26.86 -12.35
CA VAL A 137 -19.00 27.72 -12.64
C VAL A 137 -18.77 29.15 -12.17
N SER A 138 -17.99 29.36 -11.14
CA SER A 138 -17.67 30.70 -10.63
C SER A 138 -16.51 31.39 -11.35
N GLY A 139 -15.80 30.70 -12.25
CA GLY A 139 -14.70 31.24 -13.05
C GLY A 139 -15.07 31.66 -14.48
N ASP A 140 -16.32 31.48 -14.93
CA ASP A 140 -16.77 31.90 -16.26
C ASP A 140 -17.34 33.31 -16.21
N PRO A 141 -16.65 34.35 -16.76
CA PRO A 141 -17.15 35.73 -16.76
C PRO A 141 -18.26 36.03 -17.78
N LEU A 142 -18.74 35.02 -18.53
CA LEU A 142 -19.71 35.21 -19.62
C LEU A 142 -20.88 34.21 -19.58
N GLY A 143 -21.53 34.02 -18.41
CA GLY A 143 -22.85 33.40 -18.36
C GLY A 143 -23.98 34.45 -18.52
N PRO A 144 -24.98 34.27 -19.41
CA PRO A 144 -26.06 35.23 -19.55
C PRO A 144 -27.05 35.11 -18.38
N GLY A 145 -27.08 36.10 -17.52
CA GLY A 145 -28.22 36.33 -16.64
C GLY A 145 -28.02 36.19 -15.15
N CYS A 146 -27.22 37.03 -14.53
CA CYS A 146 -27.32 37.27 -13.09
C CYS A 146 -28.06 38.58 -12.82
N PRO A 147 -29.21 38.59 -12.10
CA PRO A 147 -29.86 39.82 -11.69
C PRO A 147 -28.96 40.56 -10.67
N ARG A 148 -28.79 41.86 -10.90
CA ARG A 148 -28.06 42.74 -9.99
C ARG A 148 -28.71 42.73 -8.61
N GLY A 149 -27.91 42.42 -7.61
CA GLY A 149 -28.23 42.71 -6.21
C GLY A 149 -27.88 41.62 -5.20
N CYS A 150 -26.60 41.45 -4.88
CA CYS A 150 -26.17 40.95 -3.57
C CYS A 150 -24.96 41.77 -3.09
N PRO A 151 -24.97 42.29 -1.87
CA PRO A 151 -23.89 43.10 -1.33
C PRO A 151 -22.68 42.21 -0.92
N GLY A 152 -21.51 42.75 -1.16
CA GLY A 152 -20.21 42.11 -1.05
C GLY A 152 -19.85 41.50 0.27
N THR A 153 -19.15 40.40 0.14
CA THR A 153 -18.08 40.06 1.08
C THR A 153 -16.81 39.86 0.26
N ALA A 154 -15.95 40.87 0.37
CA ALA A 154 -14.59 40.84 -0.12
C ALA A 154 -13.78 39.84 0.67
N LEU A 155 -13.19 38.86 -0.01
CA LEU A 155 -11.93 38.17 0.40
C LEU A 155 -11.48 37.22 -0.72
N THR A 156 -10.63 37.69 -1.63
CA THR A 156 -9.32 37.19 -2.02
C THR A 156 -8.81 37.91 -3.26
N PRO A 157 -7.77 38.74 -3.16
CA PRO A 157 -7.15 39.42 -4.27
C PRO A 157 -5.86 38.75 -4.74
N TRP A 158 -5.89 37.54 -5.26
CA TRP A 158 -4.71 36.95 -5.88
C TRP A 158 -5.11 35.90 -6.93
N LEU A 159 -5.66 36.33 -8.06
CA LEU A 159 -5.68 35.58 -9.31
C LEU A 159 -5.46 36.53 -10.46
N PRO A 160 -4.37 36.36 -11.26
CA PRO A 160 -4.25 37.16 -12.50
C PRO A 160 -5.34 36.75 -13.48
N PRO A 161 -5.80 37.69 -14.33
CA PRO A 161 -6.83 37.39 -15.31
C PRO A 161 -6.32 36.41 -16.35
N LEU A 162 -7.01 35.28 -16.50
CA LEU A 162 -6.78 34.31 -17.56
C LEU A 162 -6.98 34.96 -18.93
N GLN A 163 -5.98 34.84 -19.80
CA GLN A 163 -6.05 35.30 -21.18
C GLN A 163 -7.09 34.47 -21.95
N PRO A 164 -7.93 35.12 -22.81
CA PRO A 164 -9.01 34.43 -23.49
C PRO A 164 -8.56 33.84 -24.83
N ALA A 165 -7.89 32.67 -24.81
CA ALA A 165 -7.54 32.02 -26.08
C ALA A 165 -7.33 30.49 -25.99
N VAL A 166 -7.87 29.81 -25.03
CA VAL A 166 -7.86 28.34 -25.04
C VAL A 166 -9.28 27.85 -24.87
N ARG A 167 -9.88 27.32 -25.96
CA ARG A 167 -11.12 26.54 -25.85
C ARG A 167 -10.77 25.26 -25.09
N LEU A 168 -11.06 25.25 -23.79
CA LEU A 168 -10.90 24.07 -22.95
C LEU A 168 -11.89 23.00 -23.44
N TYR A 169 -11.37 21.83 -23.81
CA TYR A 169 -12.18 20.64 -23.97
C TYR A 169 -12.72 20.26 -22.59
N VAL A 170 -14.03 20.36 -22.40
CA VAL A 170 -14.68 19.86 -21.17
C VAL A 170 -15.09 18.42 -21.41
N PRO A 171 -14.67 17.48 -20.55
CA PRO A 171 -15.13 16.09 -20.66
C PRO A 171 -16.65 16.06 -20.66
N SER A 172 -17.24 15.19 -21.49
CA SER A 172 -18.67 15.07 -21.69
C SER A 172 -19.39 14.95 -20.35
N LEU A 173 -20.32 15.86 -20.08
CA LEU A 173 -21.24 15.76 -18.95
C LEU A 173 -21.97 14.43 -19.03
N ARG A 174 -22.10 13.73 -17.92
CA ARG A 174 -22.86 12.48 -17.84
C ARG A 174 -24.29 12.71 -18.33
N PRO A 175 -24.82 11.92 -19.30
CA PRO A 175 -26.21 12.06 -19.72
C PRO A 175 -27.14 11.86 -18.52
N GLN A 176 -28.05 12.79 -18.28
CA GLN A 176 -28.95 12.74 -17.12
C GLN A 176 -30.06 11.70 -17.24
N ASN A 177 -30.17 11.01 -18.39
CA ASN A 177 -31.18 9.97 -18.60
C ASN A 177 -30.51 8.64 -18.96
N PRO A 178 -30.90 7.51 -18.33
CA PRO A 178 -30.49 6.19 -18.80
C PRO A 178 -31.03 5.97 -20.22
N PRO A 179 -30.26 5.36 -21.14
CA PRO A 179 -30.74 5.03 -22.47
C PRO A 179 -31.92 4.05 -22.35
N GLU A 180 -32.96 4.30 -23.15
CA GLU A 180 -34.09 3.36 -23.26
C GLU A 180 -33.60 2.00 -23.77
N PRO A 181 -34.16 0.89 -23.28
CA PRO A 181 -33.73 -0.44 -23.68
C PRO A 181 -34.13 -0.70 -25.13
N GLY A 182 -33.15 -0.72 -26.03
CA GLY A 182 -33.38 -1.10 -27.45
C GLY A 182 -32.54 -0.37 -28.49
N VAL A 183 -31.75 0.63 -28.14
CA VAL A 183 -30.87 1.33 -29.10
C VAL A 183 -29.41 0.96 -28.82
N PRO A 184 -28.63 0.40 -29.78
CA PRO A 184 -27.22 0.17 -29.58
C PRO A 184 -26.53 1.52 -29.36
N ALA A 185 -25.82 1.66 -28.27
CA ALA A 185 -25.03 2.85 -27.94
C ALA A 185 -23.88 2.99 -28.96
N THR A 186 -24.06 3.84 -29.96
CA THR A 186 -22.99 4.32 -30.83
C THR A 186 -22.26 5.42 -30.09
N TRP A 187 -21.09 5.14 -29.62
CA TRP A 187 -20.16 6.11 -29.05
C TRP A 187 -19.01 6.35 -30.04
N PRO A 188 -18.61 7.57 -30.30
CA PRO A 188 -19.06 8.89 -29.81
C PRO A 188 -20.14 9.50 -30.72
N PRO A 189 -20.87 10.54 -30.27
CA PRO A 189 -21.80 11.24 -31.16
C PRO A 189 -21.01 11.85 -32.32
N THR A 190 -21.33 11.42 -33.54
CA THR A 190 -20.82 12.05 -34.74
C THR A 190 -21.19 13.52 -34.73
N PRO A 191 -20.24 14.43 -34.94
CA PRO A 191 -20.59 15.85 -35.18
C PRO A 191 -21.49 15.93 -36.39
N GLN A 192 -22.61 16.66 -36.30
CA GLN A 192 -23.42 16.98 -37.47
C GLN A 192 -22.57 17.73 -38.47
N PRO A 193 -22.70 17.46 -39.78
CA PRO A 193 -21.87 18.08 -40.82
C PRO A 193 -22.51 19.41 -41.26
N ASP A 194 -22.31 20.45 -40.48
CA ASP A 194 -22.60 21.82 -40.96
C ASP A 194 -21.75 22.83 -40.18
N CYS A 195 -20.46 22.75 -40.39
CA CYS A 195 -19.49 23.84 -40.33
C CYS A 195 -18.15 23.27 -40.79
N LEU A 196 -17.81 23.56 -42.03
CA LEU A 196 -16.47 23.39 -42.57
C LEU A 196 -15.54 24.40 -41.87
N ASP A 197 -15.03 24.03 -40.69
CA ASP A 197 -13.81 24.57 -40.12
C ASP A 197 -12.86 23.43 -39.95
N GLU A 198 -11.69 23.59 -40.54
CA GLU A 198 -10.58 22.64 -40.63
C GLU A 198 -10.43 21.83 -39.35
N ASP A 199 -10.15 20.51 -39.50
CA ASP A 199 -9.82 19.54 -38.48
C ASP A 199 -8.72 20.02 -37.52
N VAL A 200 -9.09 20.85 -36.56
CA VAL A 200 -8.23 21.14 -35.41
C VAL A 200 -8.37 19.98 -34.47
N LEU A 201 -7.46 19.00 -34.60
CA LEU A 201 -7.26 17.98 -33.57
C LEU A 201 -7.01 18.70 -32.23
N PRO A 202 -7.66 18.28 -31.12
CA PRO A 202 -7.43 18.89 -29.83
C PRO A 202 -5.93 18.86 -29.52
N ASP A 203 -5.40 20.02 -29.09
CA ASP A 203 -4.00 20.15 -28.69
C ASP A 203 -3.68 19.11 -27.60
N VAL A 204 -2.52 18.47 -27.70
CA VAL A 204 -2.04 17.44 -26.77
C VAL A 204 -2.00 17.90 -25.30
N PHE A 205 -2.04 19.19 -25.03
CA PHE A 205 -2.08 19.79 -23.70
C PHE A 205 -3.40 20.47 -23.35
N SER A 206 -4.43 20.25 -24.16
CA SER A 206 -5.74 20.93 -23.98
C SER A 206 -6.40 20.63 -22.64
N MET A 207 -6.15 19.45 -22.05
CA MET A 207 -6.69 19.03 -20.76
C MET A 207 -5.77 19.33 -19.57
N LEU A 208 -4.56 19.83 -19.82
CA LEU A 208 -3.58 20.05 -18.75
C LEU A 208 -4.07 21.04 -17.65
N PRO A 209 -4.62 22.22 -17.97
CA PRO A 209 -5.13 23.11 -16.94
C PRO A 209 -6.25 22.50 -16.09
N HIS A 210 -7.15 21.74 -16.72
CA HIS A 210 -8.22 21.05 -16.02
C HIS A 210 -7.69 19.98 -15.06
N PHE A 211 -6.71 19.16 -15.49
CA PHE A 211 -6.08 18.16 -14.63
C PHE A 211 -5.24 18.79 -13.53
N ALA A 212 -4.62 19.94 -13.77
CA ALA A 212 -3.92 20.68 -12.73
C ALA A 212 -4.88 21.15 -11.62
N ASP A 213 -6.05 21.64 -11.97
CA ASP A 213 -7.08 22.07 -11.03
C ASP A 213 -7.68 20.88 -10.28
N LEU A 214 -7.97 19.79 -10.97
CA LEU A 214 -8.44 18.53 -10.34
C LEU A 214 -7.42 18.00 -9.35
N SER A 215 -6.15 17.98 -9.71
CA SER A 215 -5.06 17.54 -8.84
C SER A 215 -4.94 18.43 -7.61
N THR A 216 -5.04 19.75 -7.78
CA THR A 216 -5.02 20.71 -6.67
C THR A 216 -6.20 20.50 -5.71
N PHE A 217 -7.39 20.27 -6.24
CA PHE A 217 -8.57 19.93 -5.45
C PHE A 217 -8.35 18.64 -4.63
N MET A 218 -7.80 17.60 -5.24
CA MET A 218 -7.51 16.33 -4.56
C MET A 218 -6.42 16.48 -3.51
N ILE A 219 -5.35 17.18 -3.80
CA ILE A 219 -4.24 17.46 -2.87
C ILE A 219 -4.75 18.17 -1.62
N GLN A 220 -5.62 19.17 -1.78
CA GLN A 220 -6.20 19.88 -0.65
C GLN A 220 -7.00 18.97 0.27
N GLN A 221 -7.76 18.03 -0.28
CA GLN A 221 -8.49 17.03 0.51
C GLN A 221 -7.56 16.10 1.27
N VAL A 222 -6.46 15.66 0.67
CA VAL A 222 -5.43 14.85 1.34
C VAL A 222 -4.82 15.60 2.52
N ILE A 223 -4.48 16.87 2.35
CA ILE A 223 -3.96 17.73 3.42
C ILE A 223 -4.98 17.83 4.56
N ASN A 224 -6.24 18.07 4.24
CA ASN A 224 -7.31 18.16 5.23
C ASN A 224 -7.49 16.83 5.99
N PHE A 225 -7.47 15.71 5.26
CA PHE A 225 -7.51 14.37 5.87
C PHE A 225 -6.37 14.16 6.87
N ALA A 226 -5.13 14.46 6.49
CA ALA A 226 -3.97 14.33 7.37
C ALA A 226 -4.12 15.20 8.63
N LYS A 227 -4.62 16.42 8.50
CA LYS A 227 -4.84 17.36 9.61
C LYS A 227 -5.92 16.90 10.60
N GLU A 228 -6.84 16.04 10.20
CA GLU A 228 -7.86 15.44 11.10
C GLU A 228 -7.30 14.29 11.93
N ILE A 229 -6.12 13.74 11.61
CA ILE A 229 -5.52 12.63 12.35
C ILE A 229 -4.69 13.16 13.52
N PRO A 230 -5.06 12.85 14.79
CA PRO A 230 -4.36 13.39 15.97
C PRO A 230 -2.87 13.06 16.01
N SER A 231 -2.50 11.82 15.63
CA SER A 231 -1.10 11.38 15.56
C SER A 231 -0.28 12.14 14.53
N PHE A 232 -0.88 12.54 13.41
CA PHE A 232 -0.23 13.39 12.42
C PHE A 232 -0.03 14.81 12.94
N ARG A 233 -1.04 15.38 13.60
CA ARG A 233 -1.00 16.71 14.18
C ARG A 233 0.02 16.86 15.31
N SER A 234 0.35 15.77 15.99
CA SER A 234 1.35 15.76 17.05
C SER A 234 2.80 15.81 16.56
N LEU A 235 3.04 15.57 15.26
CA LEU A 235 4.36 15.67 14.65
C LEU A 235 4.82 17.13 14.51
N PRO A 236 6.15 17.37 14.48
CA PRO A 236 6.68 18.67 14.07
C PRO A 236 6.20 19.06 12.68
N ILE A 237 6.05 20.37 12.42
CA ILE A 237 5.51 20.86 11.14
C ILE A 237 6.36 20.42 9.93
N ASP A 238 7.67 20.38 10.08
CA ASP A 238 8.58 19.94 9.01
C ASP A 238 8.37 18.47 8.67
N ASP A 239 8.14 17.62 9.67
CA ASP A 239 7.81 16.21 9.48
C ASP A 239 6.44 16.05 8.81
N GLN A 240 5.44 16.86 9.19
CA GLN A 240 4.12 16.86 8.54
C GLN A 240 4.24 17.20 7.06
N ILE A 241 4.98 18.25 6.71
CA ILE A 241 5.21 18.67 5.32
C ILE A 241 5.94 17.57 4.55
N SER A 242 6.99 16.98 5.13
CA SER A 242 7.76 15.90 4.50
C SER A 242 6.90 14.67 4.21
N LEU A 243 6.04 14.26 5.15
CA LEU A 243 5.12 13.14 4.95
C LEU A 243 4.10 13.44 3.85
N LEU A 244 3.53 14.64 3.83
CA LEU A 244 2.58 15.05 2.78
C LEU A 244 3.22 15.05 1.40
N LYS A 245 4.40 15.66 1.26
CA LYS A 245 5.16 15.63 -0.02
C LYS A 245 5.45 14.20 -0.48
N GLY A 246 5.78 13.32 0.48
CA GLY A 246 6.08 11.93 0.18
C GLY A 246 4.88 11.08 -0.25
N ALA A 247 3.67 11.36 0.22
CA ALA A 247 2.53 10.45 0.13
C ALA A 247 1.35 10.97 -0.71
N THR A 248 1.25 12.26 -0.94
CA THR A 248 0.03 12.89 -1.49
C THR A 248 -0.38 12.32 -2.85
N LEU A 249 0.57 12.14 -3.77
CA LEU A 249 0.27 11.60 -5.11
C LEU A 249 -0.28 10.17 -5.03
N GLU A 250 0.30 9.33 -4.17
CA GLU A 250 -0.13 7.96 -3.98
C GLU A 250 -1.53 7.90 -3.33
N ILE A 251 -1.78 8.72 -2.31
CA ILE A 251 -3.10 8.81 -1.66
C ILE A 251 -4.17 9.28 -2.65
N CYS A 252 -3.85 10.24 -3.52
CA CYS A 252 -4.76 10.69 -4.58
C CYS A 252 -5.15 9.52 -5.50
N GLN A 253 -4.21 8.66 -5.89
CA GLN A 253 -4.51 7.49 -6.73
C GLN A 253 -5.41 6.47 -6.01
N ILE A 254 -5.18 6.22 -4.72
CA ILE A 254 -6.07 5.38 -3.91
C ILE A 254 -7.49 5.99 -3.87
N GLN A 255 -7.60 7.29 -3.69
CA GLN A 255 -8.87 8.00 -3.66
C GLN A 255 -9.58 7.97 -5.02
N PHE A 256 -8.86 8.18 -6.13
CA PHE A 256 -9.41 8.04 -7.48
C PHE A 256 -9.89 6.61 -7.76
N ASN A 257 -9.27 5.60 -7.18
CA ASN A 257 -9.73 4.22 -7.34
C ASN A 257 -11.14 4.00 -6.80
N THR A 258 -11.55 4.73 -5.77
CA THR A 258 -12.92 4.61 -5.22
C THR A 258 -14.00 4.96 -6.24
N VAL A 259 -13.72 5.87 -7.15
CA VAL A 259 -14.63 6.34 -8.22
C VAL A 259 -14.34 5.72 -9.59
N PHE A 260 -13.38 4.79 -9.67
CA PHE A 260 -13.05 4.09 -10.90
C PHE A 260 -14.10 3.03 -11.23
N ASN A 261 -14.54 3.01 -12.48
CA ASN A 261 -15.46 2.02 -13.02
C ASN A 261 -14.70 1.06 -13.95
N VAL A 262 -14.65 -0.24 -13.59
CA VAL A 262 -13.92 -1.28 -14.36
C VAL A 262 -14.59 -1.58 -15.71
N GLU A 263 -15.90 -1.44 -15.79
CA GLU A 263 -16.65 -1.77 -17.02
C GLU A 263 -16.39 -0.73 -18.12
N THR A 264 -16.34 0.53 -17.73
CA THR A 264 -16.10 1.66 -18.66
C THR A 264 -14.63 2.05 -18.75
N ASN A 265 -13.76 1.53 -17.89
CA ASN A 265 -12.37 1.97 -17.72
C ASN A 265 -12.21 3.48 -17.53
N ALA A 266 -13.15 4.09 -16.80
CA ALA A 266 -13.20 5.52 -16.58
C ALA A 266 -13.31 5.87 -15.10
N TRP A 267 -12.87 7.06 -14.72
CA TRP A 267 -13.03 7.66 -13.39
C TRP A 267 -14.25 8.55 -13.37
N GLU A 268 -15.26 8.16 -12.61
CA GLU A 268 -16.54 8.86 -12.51
C GLU A 268 -16.49 9.88 -11.36
N CYS A 269 -16.08 11.11 -11.65
CA CYS A 269 -15.90 12.18 -10.67
C CYS A 269 -17.11 13.11 -10.65
N GLY A 270 -18.19 12.69 -10.02
CA GLY A 270 -19.43 13.45 -9.97
C GLY A 270 -20.07 13.60 -11.36
N GLN A 271 -20.13 14.83 -11.86
CA GLN A 271 -20.63 15.13 -13.21
C GLN A 271 -19.57 14.94 -14.30
N HIS A 272 -18.31 14.78 -13.94
CA HIS A 272 -17.20 14.56 -14.85
C HIS A 272 -16.87 13.07 -14.98
N CYS A 273 -16.45 12.67 -16.17
CA CYS A 273 -15.99 11.33 -16.47
C CYS A 273 -14.66 11.43 -17.19
N TYR A 274 -13.60 10.86 -16.61
CA TYR A 274 -12.24 10.90 -17.17
C TYR A 274 -11.84 9.55 -17.69
N THR A 275 -11.17 9.54 -18.84
CA THR A 275 -10.62 8.36 -19.50
C THR A 275 -9.11 8.49 -19.69
N ILE A 276 -8.47 7.41 -20.11
CA ILE A 276 -7.06 7.42 -20.51
C ILE A 276 -6.81 8.44 -21.65
N GLN A 277 -7.77 8.65 -22.56
CA GLN A 277 -7.64 9.63 -23.64
C GLN A 277 -7.54 11.05 -23.10
N ASP A 278 -8.32 11.39 -22.07
CA ASP A 278 -8.22 12.70 -21.41
C ASP A 278 -6.83 12.89 -20.78
N GLY A 279 -6.25 11.83 -20.20
CA GLY A 279 -4.86 11.84 -19.72
C GLY A 279 -3.85 12.09 -20.82
N ALA A 280 -4.03 11.50 -21.99
CA ALA A 280 -3.18 11.76 -23.16
C ALA A 280 -3.30 13.21 -23.62
N LEU A 281 -4.51 13.80 -23.60
CA LEU A 281 -4.75 15.21 -23.90
C LEU A 281 -4.22 16.17 -22.82
N ALA A 282 -3.89 15.67 -21.64
CA ALA A 282 -3.14 16.42 -20.62
C ALA A 282 -1.62 16.35 -20.82
N GLY A 283 -1.14 15.57 -21.78
CA GLY A 283 0.28 15.41 -22.08
C GLY A 283 0.95 14.18 -21.46
N PHE A 284 0.21 13.32 -20.76
CA PHE A 284 0.76 12.09 -20.22
C PHE A 284 0.98 11.04 -21.33
N GLN A 285 2.12 10.36 -21.27
CA GLN A 285 2.51 9.35 -22.26
C GLN A 285 1.90 7.99 -21.94
N GLN A 286 1.77 7.15 -22.98
CA GLN A 286 1.23 5.79 -22.88
C GLN A 286 2.05 4.91 -21.92
N ILE A 287 3.36 5.10 -21.86
CA ILE A 287 4.25 4.39 -20.92
C ILE A 287 3.85 4.56 -19.44
N TYR A 288 3.17 5.66 -19.12
CA TYR A 288 2.59 5.92 -17.80
C TYR A 288 1.12 5.53 -17.70
N LEU A 289 0.33 5.89 -18.71
CA LEU A 289 -1.12 5.70 -18.69
C LEU A 289 -1.55 4.24 -18.70
N GLU A 290 -0.85 3.36 -19.41
CA GLU A 290 -1.17 1.94 -19.44
C GLU A 290 -0.93 1.26 -18.09
N PRO A 291 0.22 1.39 -17.42
CA PRO A 291 0.41 0.85 -16.07
C PRO A 291 -0.55 1.45 -15.04
N LEU A 292 -0.88 2.74 -15.15
CA LEU A 292 -1.86 3.40 -14.30
C LEU A 292 -3.24 2.74 -14.40
N LEU A 293 -3.72 2.50 -15.62
CA LEU A 293 -4.99 1.83 -15.85
C LEU A 293 -4.98 0.40 -15.28
N LYS A 294 -3.91 -0.35 -15.51
CA LYS A 294 -3.75 -1.71 -14.96
C LYS A 294 -3.79 -1.73 -13.45
N PHE A 295 -3.13 -0.77 -12.80
CA PHE A 295 -3.17 -0.61 -11.35
C PHE A 295 -4.60 -0.39 -10.85
N HIS A 296 -5.34 0.54 -11.46
CA HIS A 296 -6.72 0.83 -11.06
C HIS A 296 -7.64 -0.37 -11.26
N ILE A 297 -7.51 -1.11 -12.35
CA ILE A 297 -8.26 -2.34 -12.59
C ILE A 297 -7.93 -3.39 -11.53
N SER A 298 -6.64 -3.61 -11.24
CA SER A 298 -6.19 -4.61 -10.28
C SER A 298 -6.67 -4.31 -8.87
N LEU A 299 -6.56 -3.06 -8.43
CA LEU A 299 -7.00 -2.64 -7.10
C LEU A 299 -8.54 -2.73 -6.97
N LYS A 300 -9.29 -2.27 -7.99
CA LYS A 300 -10.76 -2.32 -7.98
C LYS A 300 -11.31 -3.74 -7.94
N LYS A 301 -10.64 -4.69 -8.61
CA LYS A 301 -11.00 -6.12 -8.58
C LYS A 301 -10.90 -6.75 -7.20
N LEU A 302 -10.15 -6.17 -6.28
CA LEU A 302 -10.07 -6.65 -4.90
C LEU A 302 -11.32 -6.32 -4.09
N GLN A 303 -12.21 -5.48 -4.60
CA GLN A 303 -13.49 -5.08 -3.97
C GLN A 303 -13.31 -4.63 -2.53
N LEU A 304 -12.38 -3.69 -2.32
CA LEU A 304 -12.07 -3.17 -1.01
C LEU A 304 -13.26 -2.41 -0.39
N HIS A 305 -13.40 -2.57 0.90
CA HIS A 305 -14.33 -1.79 1.71
C HIS A 305 -13.76 -0.39 1.99
N GLU A 306 -14.61 0.58 2.33
CA GLU A 306 -14.20 1.94 2.70
C GLU A 306 -13.09 1.94 3.76
N THR A 307 -13.23 1.13 4.80
CA THR A 307 -12.23 1.01 5.88
C THR A 307 -10.87 0.56 5.35
N GLU A 308 -10.81 -0.35 4.39
CA GLU A 308 -9.57 -0.83 3.80
C GLU A 308 -8.88 0.26 2.97
N TYR A 309 -9.64 1.03 2.19
CA TYR A 309 -9.12 2.20 1.47
C TYR A 309 -8.53 3.24 2.43
N VAL A 310 -9.25 3.55 3.50
CA VAL A 310 -8.81 4.55 4.48
C VAL A 310 -7.56 4.10 5.24
N LEU A 311 -7.48 2.82 5.61
CA LEU A 311 -6.28 2.24 6.24
C LEU A 311 -5.08 2.24 5.29
N LEU A 312 -5.27 1.97 3.99
CA LEU A 312 -4.22 2.10 2.98
C LEU A 312 -3.71 3.54 2.87
N GLN A 313 -4.60 4.52 2.87
CA GLN A 313 -4.23 5.94 2.84
C GLN A 313 -3.43 6.35 4.07
N ALA A 314 -3.81 5.87 5.24
CA ALA A 314 -3.06 6.12 6.47
C ALA A 314 -1.68 5.45 6.45
N MET A 315 -1.56 4.24 5.91
CA MET A 315 -0.27 3.56 5.72
C MET A 315 0.66 4.35 4.79
N LEU A 316 0.14 4.88 3.70
CA LEU A 316 0.90 5.70 2.76
C LEU A 316 1.33 7.02 3.41
N LEU A 317 0.44 7.68 4.17
CA LEU A 317 0.74 8.94 4.83
C LEU A 317 1.89 8.81 5.86
N PHE A 318 1.90 7.72 6.63
CA PHE A 318 2.93 7.45 7.64
C PHE A 318 4.04 6.55 7.10
N SER A 319 4.53 6.85 5.88
CA SER A 319 5.63 6.13 5.27
C SER A 319 6.92 6.95 5.37
N PRO A 320 7.87 6.55 6.25
CA PRO A 320 9.13 7.29 6.43
C PRO A 320 10.11 7.10 5.27
N ASP A 321 9.89 6.09 4.43
CA ASP A 321 10.85 5.65 3.41
C ASP A 321 11.12 6.70 2.32
N HIS A 322 10.20 7.66 2.13
CA HIS A 322 10.25 8.66 1.06
C HIS A 322 10.39 10.09 1.55
N ALA A 323 10.61 10.31 2.86
CA ALA A 323 10.62 11.64 3.47
C ALA A 323 11.78 11.81 4.48
N SER A 324 12.32 13.02 4.55
CA SER A 324 13.28 13.41 5.62
C SER A 324 12.50 13.70 6.89
N ILE A 325 12.47 12.75 7.81
CA ILE A 325 11.67 12.81 9.04
C ILE A 325 12.57 12.74 10.26
N THR A 326 12.31 13.61 11.26
CA THR A 326 13.04 13.63 12.54
C THR A 326 12.47 12.58 13.50
N GLN A 327 11.14 12.39 13.53
CA GLN A 327 10.42 11.48 14.42
C GLN A 327 10.18 10.10 13.78
N ARG A 328 11.23 9.48 13.21
CA ARG A 328 11.12 8.20 12.48
C ARG A 328 10.50 7.08 13.30
N ASP A 329 10.95 6.91 14.54
CA ASP A 329 10.46 5.82 15.41
C ASP A 329 8.95 5.95 15.69
N PHE A 330 8.46 7.18 15.88
CA PHE A 330 7.04 7.42 16.08
C PHE A 330 6.23 7.12 14.82
N VAL A 331 6.71 7.55 13.66
CA VAL A 331 6.06 7.32 12.37
C VAL A 331 6.03 5.83 12.04
N ASP A 332 7.14 5.11 12.25
CA ASP A 332 7.24 3.66 12.05
C ASP A 332 6.28 2.89 12.94
N GLN A 333 6.21 3.25 14.22
CA GLN A 333 5.30 2.60 15.18
C GLN A 333 3.83 2.83 14.81
N PHE A 334 3.48 4.04 14.37
CA PHE A 334 2.12 4.32 13.94
C PHE A 334 1.77 3.59 12.66
N GLN A 335 2.67 3.56 11.67
CA GLN A 335 2.50 2.79 10.44
C GLN A 335 2.33 1.29 10.73
N GLU A 336 3.14 0.73 11.63
CA GLU A 336 2.99 -0.66 12.07
C GLU A 336 1.62 -0.92 12.70
N LYS A 337 1.13 0.00 13.55
CA LYS A 337 -0.20 -0.09 14.15
C LYS A 337 -1.30 -0.09 13.09
N VAL A 338 -1.21 0.77 12.08
CA VAL A 338 -2.15 0.81 10.95
C VAL A 338 -2.08 -0.47 10.13
N ALA A 339 -0.88 -0.95 9.81
CA ALA A 339 -0.67 -2.18 9.04
C ALA A 339 -1.24 -3.42 9.75
N LEU A 340 -1.03 -3.55 11.06
CA LEU A 340 -1.60 -4.62 11.87
C LEU A 340 -3.13 -4.51 11.95
N THR A 341 -3.66 -3.30 12.01
CA THR A 341 -5.11 -3.05 12.01
C THR A 341 -5.73 -3.46 10.67
N LEU A 342 -5.10 -3.08 9.55
CA LEU A 342 -5.53 -3.51 8.21
C LEU A 342 -5.52 -5.03 8.07
N LYS A 343 -4.45 -5.68 8.51
CA LYS A 343 -4.34 -7.14 8.48
C LYS A 343 -5.43 -7.81 9.31
N SER A 344 -5.69 -7.33 10.52
CA SER A 344 -6.74 -7.85 11.40
C SER A 344 -8.13 -7.61 10.82
N TYR A 345 -8.35 -6.44 10.21
CA TYR A 345 -9.62 -6.10 9.55
C TYR A 345 -9.90 -7.03 8.37
N ILE A 346 -8.90 -7.25 7.52
CA ILE A 346 -9.01 -8.17 6.36
C ILE A 346 -9.31 -9.59 6.83
N ASP A 347 -8.58 -10.10 7.84
CA ASP A 347 -8.77 -11.45 8.36
C ASP A 347 -10.16 -11.66 8.97
N HIS A 348 -10.76 -10.59 9.51
CA HIS A 348 -12.11 -10.63 10.07
C HIS A 348 -13.20 -10.47 9.01
N ARG A 349 -13.01 -9.54 8.06
CA ARG A 349 -14.03 -9.17 7.06
C ARG A 349 -14.11 -10.16 5.89
N HIS A 350 -12.97 -10.71 5.48
CA HIS A 350 -12.83 -11.62 4.35
C HIS A 350 -12.49 -13.03 4.85
N PRO A 351 -13.48 -13.85 5.24
CA PRO A 351 -13.21 -15.21 5.69
C PRO A 351 -12.59 -16.06 4.57
N MET A 352 -11.82 -17.08 4.95
CA MET A 352 -11.25 -18.04 4.01
C MET A 352 -12.35 -18.77 3.22
N PRO A 353 -12.18 -19.00 1.91
CA PRO A 353 -10.94 -18.84 1.11
C PRO A 353 -10.78 -17.47 0.44
N GLU A 354 -11.79 -16.62 0.40
CA GLU A 354 -11.83 -15.36 -0.39
C GLU A 354 -10.81 -14.32 0.06
N GLY A 355 -10.61 -14.19 1.36
CA GLY A 355 -9.59 -13.30 1.94
C GLY A 355 -8.15 -13.79 1.84
N ARG A 356 -7.95 -14.99 1.25
CA ARG A 356 -6.62 -15.59 1.17
C ARG A 356 -5.69 -14.70 0.33
N PHE A 357 -4.59 -14.32 0.96
CA PHE A 357 -3.58 -13.45 0.34
C PHE A 357 -4.01 -12.03 0.01
N LEU A 358 -5.21 -11.57 0.40
CA LEU A 358 -5.66 -10.21 0.11
C LEU A 358 -4.66 -9.16 0.64
N TYR A 359 -4.22 -9.29 1.89
CA TYR A 359 -3.21 -8.41 2.46
C TYR A 359 -1.89 -8.41 1.68
N ALA A 360 -1.41 -9.58 1.26
CA ALA A 360 -0.20 -9.69 0.45
C ALA A 360 -0.38 -9.05 -0.94
N LYS A 361 -1.53 -9.23 -1.58
CA LYS A 361 -1.86 -8.58 -2.86
C LYS A 361 -1.89 -7.06 -2.73
N LEU A 362 -2.43 -6.54 -1.63
CA LEU A 362 -2.43 -5.10 -1.35
C LEU A 362 -1.02 -4.55 -1.21
N LEU A 363 -0.13 -5.22 -0.48
CA LEU A 363 1.26 -4.80 -0.34
C LEU A 363 2.00 -4.77 -1.68
N LEU A 364 1.73 -5.75 -2.57
CA LEU A 364 2.29 -5.75 -3.92
C LEU A 364 1.78 -4.56 -4.75
N LEU A 365 0.49 -4.25 -4.67
CA LEU A 365 -0.09 -3.10 -5.36
C LEU A 365 0.46 -1.78 -4.82
N LEU A 366 0.73 -1.65 -3.52
CA LEU A 366 1.41 -0.47 -2.98
C LEU A 366 2.83 -0.30 -3.52
N THR A 367 3.53 -1.39 -3.79
CA THR A 367 4.84 -1.36 -4.46
C THR A 367 4.73 -0.90 -5.92
N GLU A 368 3.71 -1.36 -6.64
CA GLU A 368 3.42 -0.86 -8.00
C GLU A 368 3.08 0.63 -7.98
N LEU A 369 2.33 1.09 -6.98
CA LEU A 369 1.98 2.49 -6.81
C LEU A 369 3.20 3.39 -6.60
N GLN A 370 4.22 2.93 -5.88
CA GLN A 370 5.50 3.64 -5.77
C GLN A 370 6.19 3.83 -7.14
N THR A 371 6.17 2.80 -7.97
CA THR A 371 6.72 2.88 -9.33
C THR A 371 5.94 3.89 -10.17
N LEU A 372 4.61 3.87 -10.08
CA LEU A 372 3.74 4.84 -10.76
C LEU A 372 4.00 6.28 -10.30
N LYS A 373 4.26 6.49 -9.01
CA LYS A 373 4.61 7.81 -8.47
C LYS A 373 5.90 8.36 -9.10
N VAL A 374 6.94 7.54 -9.15
CA VAL A 374 8.23 7.94 -9.77
C VAL A 374 8.02 8.30 -11.23
N GLU A 375 7.28 7.49 -11.97
CA GLU A 375 6.98 7.77 -13.38
C GLU A 375 6.07 9.00 -13.54
N ASN A 376 5.09 9.20 -12.68
CA ASN A 376 4.25 10.40 -12.68
C ASN A 376 5.08 11.68 -12.51
N THR A 377 5.98 11.71 -11.54
CA THR A 377 6.89 12.85 -11.33
C THR A 377 7.74 13.10 -12.57
N ARG A 378 8.26 12.04 -13.20
CA ARG A 378 9.03 12.16 -14.45
C ARG A 378 8.18 12.71 -15.60
N GLN A 379 6.94 12.28 -15.73
CA GLN A 379 6.00 12.76 -16.75
C GLN A 379 5.68 14.24 -16.57
N ILE A 380 5.45 14.68 -15.34
CA ILE A 380 5.16 16.09 -15.04
C ILE A 380 6.38 16.97 -15.34
N LEU A 381 7.59 16.53 -15.00
CA LEU A 381 8.81 17.25 -15.36
C LEU A 381 9.04 17.31 -16.88
N HIS A 382 8.53 16.35 -17.63
CA HIS A 382 8.61 16.32 -19.09
C HIS A 382 7.57 17.24 -19.74
N ILE A 383 6.43 17.48 -19.10
CA ILE A 383 5.41 18.44 -19.53
C ILE A 383 5.99 19.85 -19.30
N GLN A 384 6.56 20.45 -20.34
CA GLN A 384 7.35 21.69 -20.24
C GLN A 384 6.53 22.95 -19.91
N ASP A 385 5.22 22.91 -19.92
CA ASP A 385 4.39 24.07 -19.60
C ASP A 385 4.15 24.19 -18.09
N LEU A 386 5.16 24.67 -17.37
CA LEU A 386 5.08 24.97 -15.95
C LEU A 386 4.09 26.09 -15.61
N SER A 387 3.64 26.86 -16.60
CA SER A 387 2.69 27.98 -16.42
C SER A 387 1.30 27.49 -16.02
N SER A 388 0.95 26.25 -16.36
CA SER A 388 -0.33 25.61 -16.00
C SER A 388 -0.33 24.95 -14.62
N MET A 389 0.82 24.90 -13.94
CA MET A 389 0.91 24.31 -12.61
C MET A 389 0.48 25.30 -11.54
N THR A 390 -0.40 24.84 -10.65
CA THR A 390 -0.75 25.61 -9.45
C THR A 390 0.41 25.64 -8.47
N PRO A 391 0.55 26.67 -7.61
CA PRO A 391 1.61 26.73 -6.60
C PRO A 391 1.67 25.50 -5.69
N LEU A 392 0.50 25.01 -5.28
CA LEU A 392 0.40 23.82 -4.42
C LEU A 392 0.89 22.55 -5.15
N LEU A 393 0.52 22.37 -6.41
CA LEU A 393 0.98 21.24 -7.21
C LEU A 393 2.49 21.29 -7.43
N SER A 394 3.05 22.46 -7.71
CA SER A 394 4.49 22.67 -7.85
C SER A 394 5.27 22.42 -6.57
N GLU A 395 4.68 22.63 -5.40
CA GLU A 395 5.32 22.37 -4.12
C GLU A 395 5.35 20.87 -3.76
N ILE A 396 4.32 20.11 -4.17
CA ILE A 396 4.19 18.67 -3.86
C ILE A 396 5.08 17.80 -4.78
N ILE A 397 5.29 18.22 -6.01
CA ILE A 397 6.10 17.52 -7.03
C ILE A 397 7.58 17.89 -6.88
#